data_8418f382125e5b30e391efe736dfa1d6
#
_entry.id   8418f382125e5b30e391efe736dfa1d6
#
_cell.length_a   1.000
_cell.length_b   1.000
_cell.length_c   1.000
_cell.angle_alpha   90.00
_cell.angle_beta   90.00
_cell.angle_gamma   90.00
#
_symmetry.space_group_name_H-M   'P 1'
#
loop_
_entity.id
_entity.type
_entity.pdbx_description
1 polymer ?
#
loop_
_entity_poly.entity_id
_entity_poly.type
_entity_poly.pdbx_seq_one_letter_code
_entity_poly.pdbx_strand_id
1 'polypeptide(L)'
;MAEEDHISAPDLIPASMLSDYSYCPRQCYIRWNEGEFAECEDASANASDADGSAASSPLACKTIHLSAPKLGVTSRINLIEGDGGARDVMPALLKRGEPAASIAGGVYDPDRVRLCAQALVLQENGFLSSCGLIYFSKSRKAVSVQFDEPLIQMTREMISQVRAMAEQRRMPPPLVDSHKCNHCTFGGICLPDEVNLLRQLKDGNSILAGIEDPVQGESRELRMLLPSRDDQVPVYVLDQGSTVHKKGDCLEVRSRDGKAGTVRMIDISQLCLYGGVEISTPALVELMQRSIPVLHFTHGGWFEGICLGHTSKNIDLRIRQFDWARDRNRSLSLARGMISGKIRNCRVLLRRNDHQIPGEVLERLAEYAGQAGGAESFEGLLGIEGVAAQLYFSRLGSLLKTDDLELSFKGRNRRPPRDPVNAVLSYLYGILAKECFVTLLAVGFEPYLGFYHQPRYGRPALALDLMEEFRPLVADSVVVSLFNNRELEVKDFVITDEGVMIGSSAKRKVVAGYERRMDTKITHPLFGYKISYRRVLEVQSRLLARVISGEIERYPAFCTR
;
A
#
# COMPACT_ATOMS: atom_id res chain seq x y z
N MET A 1 32.24 23.82 28.20
CA MET A 1 30.98 23.14 28.47
C MET A 1 30.92 21.97 27.50
N ALA A 2 31.15 20.76 28.01
CA ALA A 2 31.14 19.54 27.22
C ALA A 2 29.69 19.23 26.87
N GLU A 3 29.42 19.03 25.60
CA GLU A 3 28.20 18.41 25.13
C GLU A 3 28.16 16.99 25.71
N GLU A 4 27.25 16.76 26.63
CA GLU A 4 26.88 15.40 27.03
C GLU A 4 26.14 14.77 25.83
N ASP A 5 26.86 13.92 25.11
CA ASP A 5 26.29 12.99 24.18
C ASP A 5 25.22 12.13 24.91
N HIS A 6 23.96 12.46 24.75
CA HIS A 6 22.86 11.58 25.08
C HIS A 6 22.92 10.39 24.12
N ILE A 7 23.77 9.41 24.45
CA ILE A 7 23.68 8.08 23.87
C ILE A 7 22.34 7.50 24.34
N SER A 8 21.31 7.59 23.51
CA SER A 8 20.09 6.83 23.73
C SER A 8 20.48 5.35 23.86
N ALA A 9 20.01 4.70 24.92
CA ALA A 9 20.24 3.26 25.09
C ALA A 9 19.87 2.55 23.78
N PRO A 10 20.74 1.67 23.25
CA PRO A 10 20.45 0.99 22.00
C PRO A 10 19.14 0.22 22.12
N ASP A 11 18.23 0.42 21.19
CA ASP A 11 16.96 -0.33 21.15
C ASP A 11 17.27 -1.83 21.17
N LEU A 12 16.68 -2.54 22.13
CA LEU A 12 16.88 -3.98 22.25
C LEU A 12 16.19 -4.69 21.10
N ILE A 13 16.92 -5.55 20.40
CA ILE A 13 16.41 -6.32 19.26
C ILE A 13 15.46 -7.40 19.76
N PRO A 14 14.18 -7.45 19.33
CA PRO A 14 13.32 -8.58 19.61
C PRO A 14 13.90 -9.88 18.99
N ALA A 15 13.96 -10.97 19.74
CA ALA A 15 14.50 -12.23 19.23
C ALA A 15 13.73 -12.75 17.99
N SER A 16 12.48 -12.39 17.80
CA SER A 16 11.72 -12.68 16.59
C SER A 16 12.30 -12.04 15.33
N MET A 17 12.97 -10.88 15.44
CA MET A 17 13.61 -10.19 14.32
C MET A 17 14.82 -10.97 13.78
N LEU A 18 15.48 -11.77 14.62
CA LEU A 18 16.56 -12.63 14.18
C LEU A 18 16.06 -13.77 13.31
N SER A 19 14.87 -14.31 13.63
CA SER A 19 14.18 -15.28 12.77
C SER A 19 13.85 -14.67 11.40
N ASP A 20 13.30 -13.45 11.39
CA ASP A 20 12.98 -12.74 10.14
C ASP A 20 14.26 -12.46 9.34
N TYR A 21 15.35 -12.04 9.98
CA TYR A 21 16.63 -11.79 9.33
C TYR A 21 17.23 -13.05 8.72
N SER A 22 17.20 -14.18 9.45
CA SER A 22 17.66 -15.48 8.95
C SER A 22 16.84 -15.95 7.75
N TYR A 23 15.54 -15.66 7.72
CA TYR A 23 14.71 -15.95 6.57
C TYR A 23 15.04 -15.04 5.38
N CYS A 24 15.03 -13.71 5.60
CA CYS A 24 15.34 -12.70 4.63
C CYS A 24 15.70 -11.35 5.32
N PRO A 25 16.92 -10.80 5.16
CA PRO A 25 17.30 -9.53 5.77
C PRO A 25 16.34 -8.38 5.43
N ARG A 26 15.82 -8.34 4.20
CA ARG A 26 14.86 -7.34 3.76
C ARG A 26 13.50 -7.46 4.46
N GLN A 27 13.04 -8.68 4.75
CA GLN A 27 11.82 -8.91 5.55
C GLN A 27 11.98 -8.33 6.95
N CYS A 28 13.11 -8.59 7.59
CA CYS A 28 13.44 -8.05 8.91
C CYS A 28 13.42 -6.51 8.90
N TYR A 29 14.02 -5.88 7.87
CA TYR A 29 14.03 -4.43 7.72
C TYR A 29 12.61 -3.86 7.59
N ILE A 30 11.80 -4.42 6.69
CA ILE A 30 10.41 -3.97 6.46
C ILE A 30 9.59 -4.08 7.75
N ARG A 31 9.71 -5.21 8.46
CA ARG A 31 8.95 -5.43 9.69
C ARG A 31 9.39 -4.50 10.83
N TRP A 32 10.68 -4.31 11.01
CA TRP A 32 11.21 -3.56 12.15
C TRP A 32 11.35 -2.07 11.87
N ASN A 33 12.02 -1.69 10.79
CA ASN A 33 12.32 -0.29 10.49
C ASN A 33 11.14 0.44 9.83
N GLU A 34 10.37 -0.22 8.97
CA GLU A 34 9.20 0.39 8.34
C GLU A 34 7.93 0.24 9.19
N GLY A 35 7.97 -0.61 10.24
CA GLY A 35 6.82 -0.84 11.12
C GLY A 35 5.65 -1.52 10.44
N GLU A 36 5.89 -2.18 9.33
CA GLU A 36 4.90 -2.96 8.62
C GLU A 36 4.69 -4.30 9.33
N PHE A 37 3.48 -4.51 9.81
CA PHE A 37 3.05 -5.77 10.39
C PHE A 37 2.10 -6.43 9.40
N ALA A 38 2.62 -7.34 8.56
CA ALA A 38 1.73 -8.28 7.91
C ALA A 38 1.06 -9.13 9.00
N GLU A 39 -0.24 -9.39 8.86
CA GLU A 39 -0.96 -10.29 9.76
C GLU A 39 -0.24 -11.64 9.77
N CYS A 40 0.60 -11.85 10.77
CA CYS A 40 1.24 -13.14 11.00
C CYS A 40 0.23 -14.04 11.70
N GLU A 41 0.06 -15.25 11.18
CA GLU A 41 -0.74 -16.32 11.81
C GLU A 41 -0.31 -16.63 13.26
N ASP A 42 0.85 -16.14 13.70
CA ASP A 42 1.34 -16.23 15.09
C ASP A 42 0.55 -15.35 16.08
N ALA A 43 -0.22 -14.35 15.61
CA ALA A 43 -1.07 -13.54 16.48
C ALA A 43 -2.26 -14.32 17.06
N SER A 44 -2.68 -15.40 16.39
CA SER A 44 -3.78 -16.25 16.88
C SER A 44 -3.38 -17.15 18.05
N ALA A 45 -2.10 -17.34 18.33
CA ALA A 45 -1.63 -18.02 19.55
C ALA A 45 -1.71 -17.10 20.79
N ASN A 46 -1.87 -15.78 20.61
CA ASN A 46 -1.97 -14.80 21.69
C ASN A 46 -3.42 -14.32 21.95
N ALA A 47 -4.39 -14.74 21.13
CA ALA A 47 -5.81 -14.35 21.27
C ALA A 47 -6.58 -15.17 22.33
N SER A 48 -5.94 -16.13 22.99
CA SER A 48 -6.58 -16.96 24.03
C SER A 48 -6.66 -16.29 25.42
N ASP A 49 -6.06 -15.10 25.58
CA ASP A 49 -6.11 -14.39 26.87
C ASP A 49 -7.32 -13.45 27.04
N ALA A 50 -8.15 -13.26 26.00
CA ALA A 50 -9.31 -12.35 26.06
C ALA A 50 -10.67 -13.05 26.23
N ASP A 51 -10.77 -14.34 25.92
CA ASP A 51 -11.97 -15.15 26.15
C ASP A 51 -11.59 -16.38 26.98
N GLY A 52 -12.08 -16.47 28.18
CA GLY A 52 -11.80 -17.47 29.23
C GLY A 52 -12.08 -18.94 28.89
N SER A 53 -11.82 -19.40 27.66
CA SER A 53 -11.78 -20.80 27.27
C SER A 53 -10.32 -21.24 27.09
N ALA A 54 -9.71 -21.65 28.18
CA ALA A 54 -8.42 -22.33 28.20
C ALA A 54 -8.51 -23.64 27.40
N ALA A 55 -8.24 -23.57 26.09
CA ALA A 55 -7.79 -24.72 25.35
C ALA A 55 -6.36 -24.98 25.86
N SER A 56 -6.19 -25.95 26.76
CA SER A 56 -4.94 -26.37 27.37
C SER A 56 -3.85 -26.53 26.28
N SER A 57 -2.85 -25.64 26.29
CA SER A 57 -1.61 -25.85 25.54
C SER A 57 -1.10 -27.26 25.93
N PRO A 58 -0.76 -28.12 24.96
CA PRO A 58 -0.28 -29.49 25.25
C PRO A 58 1.07 -29.48 25.98
N LEU A 59 1.68 -28.33 26.17
CA LEU A 59 2.90 -28.10 26.94
C LEU A 59 2.56 -27.18 28.11
N ALA A 60 2.87 -27.61 29.33
CA ALA A 60 2.80 -26.73 30.51
C ALA A 60 3.95 -25.71 30.42
N CYS A 61 3.70 -24.59 29.72
CA CYS A 61 4.67 -23.53 29.53
C CYS A 61 4.34 -22.34 30.41
N LYS A 62 5.37 -21.80 31.08
CA LYS A 62 5.33 -20.50 31.75
C LYS A 62 5.90 -19.43 30.81
N THR A 63 5.16 -18.38 30.55
CA THR A 63 5.64 -17.28 29.69
C THR A 63 6.28 -16.19 30.53
N ILE A 64 7.50 -15.79 30.17
CA ILE A 64 8.23 -14.67 30.79
C ILE A 64 8.71 -13.68 29.73
N HIS A 65 8.91 -12.44 30.13
CA HIS A 65 9.52 -11.41 29.30
C HIS A 65 10.86 -11.00 29.90
N LEU A 66 11.94 -11.19 29.17
CA LEU A 66 13.32 -10.89 29.60
C LEU A 66 14.07 -10.09 28.57
N SER A 67 15.02 -9.33 29.06
CA SER A 67 15.97 -8.56 28.26
C SER A 67 17.40 -8.91 28.65
N ALA A 68 18.29 -8.91 27.68
CA ALA A 68 19.72 -9.11 27.82
C ALA A 68 20.46 -7.86 27.28
N PRO A 69 20.68 -6.83 28.12
CA PRO A 69 21.26 -5.55 27.66
C PRO A 69 22.66 -5.70 27.09
N LYS A 70 23.51 -6.60 27.60
CA LYS A 70 24.85 -6.88 27.07
C LYS A 70 24.80 -7.49 25.68
N LEU A 71 23.89 -8.42 25.48
CA LEU A 71 23.61 -9.02 24.17
C LEU A 71 22.84 -8.06 23.24
N GLY A 72 22.07 -7.13 23.82
CA GLY A 72 21.22 -6.17 23.11
C GLY A 72 19.97 -6.82 22.52
N VAL A 73 19.40 -7.83 23.20
CA VAL A 73 18.23 -8.60 22.73
C VAL A 73 17.17 -8.62 23.81
N THR A 74 15.90 -8.57 23.40
CA THR A 74 14.73 -8.78 24.26
C THR A 74 13.84 -9.88 23.71
N SER A 75 13.15 -10.63 24.56
CA SER A 75 12.25 -11.67 24.12
C SER A 75 11.13 -11.99 25.10
N ARG A 76 9.97 -12.32 24.58
CA ARG A 76 8.94 -13.08 25.26
C ARG A 76 9.23 -14.56 25.05
N ILE A 77 9.42 -15.31 26.13
CA ILE A 77 9.92 -16.69 26.10
C ILE A 77 8.90 -17.59 26.79
N ASN A 78 8.48 -18.64 26.12
CA ASN A 78 7.76 -19.74 26.75
C ASN A 78 8.79 -20.72 27.30
N LEU A 79 8.70 -21.03 28.58
CA LEU A 79 9.66 -21.88 29.29
C LEU A 79 9.05 -23.23 29.64
N ILE A 80 9.88 -24.24 29.54
CA ILE A 80 9.66 -25.58 30.11
C ILE A 80 10.74 -25.79 31.15
N GLU A 81 10.37 -26.22 32.36
CA GLU A 81 11.32 -26.56 33.40
C GLU A 81 12.06 -27.84 33.04
N GLY A 82 13.40 -27.85 33.17
CA GLY A 82 14.27 -28.97 32.96
C GLY A 82 14.42 -29.85 34.23
N ASP A 83 15.09 -30.97 34.08
CA ASP A 83 15.29 -31.92 35.18
C ASP A 83 16.33 -31.47 36.23
N GLY A 84 17.11 -30.40 35.90
CA GLY A 84 18.23 -29.87 36.72
C GLY A 84 17.86 -28.87 37.81
N GLY A 85 16.58 -28.66 38.09
CA GLY A 85 16.10 -27.72 39.10
C GLY A 85 15.59 -26.36 38.56
N ALA A 86 15.13 -25.46 39.42
CA ALA A 86 14.40 -24.25 39.07
C ALA A 86 15.16 -23.23 38.15
N ARG A 87 16.46 -23.43 37.92
CA ARG A 87 17.26 -22.60 37.00
C ARG A 87 17.58 -23.30 35.67
N ASP A 88 17.29 -24.58 35.55
CA ASP A 88 17.45 -25.32 34.31
C ASP A 88 16.15 -25.23 33.52
N VAL A 89 16.18 -24.49 32.42
CA VAL A 89 14.99 -24.16 31.64
C VAL A 89 15.25 -24.24 30.15
N MET A 90 14.25 -24.67 29.39
CA MET A 90 14.29 -24.74 27.93
C MET A 90 13.31 -23.73 27.32
N PRO A 91 13.75 -22.87 26.38
CA PRO A 91 12.84 -22.07 25.58
C PRO A 91 12.04 -22.98 24.64
N ALA A 92 10.76 -22.70 24.49
CA ALA A 92 9.84 -23.48 23.65
C ALA A 92 9.15 -22.61 22.60
N LEU A 93 9.05 -23.12 21.38
CA LEU A 93 8.24 -22.55 20.29
C LEU A 93 7.09 -23.48 19.94
N LEU A 94 5.91 -22.90 19.79
CA LEU A 94 4.73 -23.59 19.25
C LEU A 94 4.61 -23.25 17.76
N LYS A 95 4.58 -24.26 16.89
CA LYS A 95 4.39 -24.09 15.44
C LYS A 95 3.21 -24.90 14.94
N ARG A 96 2.49 -24.33 13.97
CA ARG A 96 1.56 -25.09 13.13
C ARG A 96 2.36 -25.84 12.08
N GLY A 97 1.93 -27.05 11.71
CA GLY A 97 2.60 -27.83 10.67
C GLY A 97 3.31 -29.07 11.19
N GLU A 98 4.36 -29.47 10.50
CA GLU A 98 5.13 -30.71 10.73
C GLU A 98 6.64 -30.43 10.63
N PRO A 99 7.51 -31.21 11.27
CA PRO A 99 8.95 -31.11 11.08
C PRO A 99 9.33 -31.24 9.60
N ALA A 100 10.34 -30.49 9.15
CA ALA A 100 10.78 -30.49 7.75
C ALA A 100 11.50 -31.83 7.44
N ALA A 101 10.90 -32.65 6.60
CA ALA A 101 11.45 -33.96 6.22
C ALA A 101 12.78 -33.85 5.42
N SER A 102 13.02 -32.72 4.77
CA SER A 102 14.19 -32.48 3.92
C SER A 102 15.42 -31.94 4.65
N ILE A 103 15.31 -31.67 5.96
CA ILE A 103 16.38 -31.02 6.75
C ILE A 103 16.78 -31.92 7.90
N ALA A 104 18.09 -32.09 8.08
CA ALA A 104 18.63 -32.81 9.23
C ALA A 104 18.16 -32.12 10.53
N GLY A 105 17.54 -32.88 11.42
CA GLY A 105 16.93 -32.36 12.64
C GLY A 105 15.53 -31.76 12.49
N GLY A 106 14.96 -31.70 11.27
CA GLY A 106 13.55 -31.32 11.04
C GLY A 106 13.20 -29.85 11.29
N VAL A 107 14.18 -28.96 11.52
CA VAL A 107 14.00 -27.57 11.93
C VAL A 107 14.79 -26.60 11.04
N TYR A 108 14.16 -25.56 10.55
CA TYR A 108 14.79 -24.51 9.75
C TYR A 108 15.63 -23.55 10.61
N ASP A 109 16.68 -22.98 10.03
CA ASP A 109 17.58 -22.05 10.72
C ASP A 109 16.89 -20.84 11.36
N PRO A 110 15.85 -20.22 10.78
CA PRO A 110 15.12 -19.14 11.45
C PRO A 110 14.61 -19.51 12.85
N ASP A 111 14.12 -20.73 13.03
CA ASP A 111 13.61 -21.21 14.30
C ASP A 111 14.74 -21.59 15.27
N ARG A 112 15.80 -22.21 14.74
CA ARG A 112 17.01 -22.55 15.51
C ARG A 112 17.66 -21.29 16.09
N VAL A 113 17.84 -20.25 15.26
CA VAL A 113 18.40 -18.95 15.66
C VAL A 113 17.53 -18.26 16.71
N ARG A 114 16.20 -18.28 16.53
CA ARG A 114 15.27 -17.68 17.51
C ARG A 114 15.36 -18.36 18.86
N LEU A 115 15.35 -19.70 18.90
CA LEU A 115 15.51 -20.45 20.16
C LEU A 115 16.86 -20.20 20.81
N CYS A 116 17.94 -20.21 20.02
CA CYS A 116 19.28 -19.93 20.52
C CYS A 116 19.39 -18.51 21.11
N ALA A 117 18.82 -17.50 20.44
CA ALA A 117 18.77 -16.14 20.96
C ALA A 117 17.99 -16.07 22.29
N GLN A 118 16.87 -16.79 22.41
CA GLN A 118 16.11 -16.90 23.66
C GLN A 118 16.94 -17.55 24.77
N ALA A 119 17.69 -18.60 24.46
CA ALA A 119 18.59 -19.24 25.42
C ALA A 119 19.71 -18.30 25.88
N LEU A 120 20.31 -17.54 24.97
CA LEU A 120 21.33 -16.52 25.33
C LEU A 120 20.75 -15.42 26.23
N VAL A 121 19.51 -15.00 25.99
CA VAL A 121 18.79 -14.07 26.89
C VAL A 121 18.58 -14.70 28.27
N LEU A 122 18.19 -15.97 28.34
CA LEU A 122 18.04 -16.71 29.60
C LEU A 122 19.37 -16.81 30.35
N GLN A 123 20.47 -17.17 29.66
CA GLN A 123 21.80 -17.30 30.25
C GLN A 123 22.29 -15.98 30.84
N GLU A 124 22.10 -14.84 30.17
CA GLU A 124 22.47 -13.53 30.74
C GLU A 124 21.68 -13.18 32.00
N ASN A 125 20.46 -13.73 32.14
CA ASN A 125 19.60 -13.57 33.32
C ASN A 125 19.81 -14.67 34.38
N GLY A 126 20.87 -15.49 34.26
CA GLY A 126 21.29 -16.47 35.29
C GLY A 126 20.56 -17.82 35.24
N PHE A 127 19.88 -18.12 34.15
CA PHE A 127 19.31 -19.45 33.88
C PHE A 127 20.31 -20.34 33.13
N LEU A 128 20.16 -21.64 33.26
CA LEU A 128 20.87 -22.65 32.46
C LEU A 128 19.96 -23.07 31.32
N SER A 129 20.47 -23.00 30.09
CA SER A 129 19.70 -23.36 28.90
C SER A 129 20.67 -23.88 27.84
N SER A 130 20.70 -25.18 27.62
CA SER A 130 21.61 -25.86 26.66
C SER A 130 20.88 -26.35 25.41
N CYS A 131 19.54 -26.45 25.46
CA CYS A 131 18.71 -26.85 24.34
C CYS A 131 17.37 -26.13 24.39
N GLY A 132 16.65 -26.19 23.29
CA GLY A 132 15.28 -25.64 23.16
C GLY A 132 14.35 -26.65 22.50
N LEU A 133 13.05 -26.40 22.58
CA LEU A 133 12.02 -27.32 22.07
C LEU A 133 11.11 -26.62 21.06
N ILE A 134 10.84 -27.29 19.94
CA ILE A 134 9.78 -26.89 19.01
C ILE A 134 8.69 -27.91 19.01
N TYR A 135 7.47 -27.48 19.32
CA TYR A 135 6.30 -28.34 19.26
C TYR A 135 5.47 -28.05 18.01
N PHE A 136 5.29 -29.08 17.18
CA PHE A 136 4.49 -29.01 15.95
C PHE A 136 3.06 -29.47 16.23
N SER A 137 2.10 -28.55 16.25
CA SER A 137 0.71 -28.84 16.67
C SER A 137 -0.03 -29.81 15.74
N LYS A 138 0.23 -29.77 14.42
CA LYS A 138 -0.43 -30.66 13.44
C LYS A 138 0.01 -32.13 13.58
N SER A 139 1.31 -32.34 13.70
CA SER A 139 1.88 -33.69 13.85
C SER A 139 1.98 -34.15 15.30
N ARG A 140 1.74 -33.28 16.28
CA ARG A 140 1.93 -33.50 17.72
C ARG A 140 3.34 -33.99 18.06
N LYS A 141 4.35 -33.58 17.29
CA LYS A 141 5.75 -33.94 17.50
C LYS A 141 6.51 -32.80 18.15
N ALA A 142 7.37 -33.15 19.09
CA ALA A 142 8.34 -32.23 19.68
C ALA A 142 9.72 -32.54 19.11
N VAL A 143 10.47 -31.49 18.74
CA VAL A 143 11.84 -31.60 18.24
C VAL A 143 12.75 -30.74 19.12
N SER A 144 13.79 -31.38 19.67
CA SER A 144 14.82 -30.71 20.46
C SER A 144 15.88 -30.09 19.56
N VAL A 145 16.29 -28.87 19.88
CA VAL A 145 17.37 -28.14 19.21
C VAL A 145 18.49 -27.93 20.21
N GLN A 146 19.65 -28.53 19.96
CA GLN A 146 20.85 -28.33 20.78
C GLN A 146 21.51 -26.98 20.40
N PHE A 147 22.01 -26.28 21.38
CA PHE A 147 22.72 -25.01 21.18
C PHE A 147 24.22 -25.27 21.17
N ASP A 148 24.70 -25.77 20.02
CA ASP A 148 26.13 -25.99 19.77
C ASP A 148 26.86 -24.66 19.48
N GLU A 149 28.19 -24.67 19.58
CA GLU A 149 29.01 -23.48 19.37
C GLU A 149 28.80 -22.83 17.98
N PRO A 150 28.66 -23.58 16.87
CA PRO A 150 28.36 -23.01 15.56
C PRO A 150 27.04 -22.22 15.53
N LEU A 151 25.96 -22.73 16.16
CA LEU A 151 24.68 -22.04 16.22
C LEU A 151 24.74 -20.79 17.10
N ILE A 152 25.46 -20.86 18.23
CA ILE A 152 25.68 -19.72 19.12
C ILE A 152 26.44 -18.61 18.38
N GLN A 153 27.52 -18.95 17.70
CA GLN A 153 28.30 -18.00 16.92
C GLN A 153 27.50 -17.38 15.80
N MET A 154 26.77 -18.18 15.01
CA MET A 154 25.86 -17.69 13.96
C MET A 154 24.81 -16.73 14.52
N THR A 155 24.23 -17.05 15.67
CA THR A 155 23.22 -16.20 16.32
C THR A 155 23.82 -14.86 16.75
N ARG A 156 25.02 -14.84 17.33
CA ARG A 156 25.74 -13.59 17.71
C ARG A 156 26.10 -12.73 16.51
N GLU A 157 26.55 -13.36 15.43
CA GLU A 157 26.83 -12.64 14.17
C GLU A 157 25.57 -12.01 13.58
N MET A 158 24.44 -12.73 13.58
CA MET A 158 23.16 -12.17 13.14
C MET A 158 22.69 -11.01 14.00
N ILE A 159 22.87 -11.07 15.33
CA ILE A 159 22.56 -9.93 16.21
C ILE A 159 23.36 -8.70 15.80
N SER A 160 24.65 -8.86 15.53
CA SER A 160 25.52 -7.77 15.07
C SER A 160 25.09 -7.22 13.71
N GLN A 161 24.76 -8.10 12.76
CA GLN A 161 24.32 -7.71 11.42
C GLN A 161 22.96 -6.98 11.44
N VAL A 162 21.99 -7.43 12.25
CA VAL A 162 20.70 -6.77 12.42
C VAL A 162 20.87 -5.37 13.02
N ARG A 163 21.76 -5.22 14.00
CA ARG A 163 22.09 -3.91 14.58
C ARG A 163 22.70 -2.97 13.55
N ALA A 164 23.72 -3.43 12.83
CA ALA A 164 24.36 -2.65 11.76
C ALA A 164 23.35 -2.23 10.65
N MET A 165 22.44 -3.12 10.28
CA MET A 165 21.37 -2.84 9.33
C MET A 165 20.44 -1.72 9.83
N ALA A 166 20.07 -1.75 11.12
CA ALA A 166 19.21 -0.73 11.73
C ALA A 166 19.91 0.64 11.80
N GLU A 167 21.18 0.67 12.18
CA GLU A 167 22.00 1.90 12.25
C GLU A 167 22.19 2.53 10.86
N GLN A 168 22.43 1.72 9.84
CA GLN A 168 22.64 2.21 8.47
C GLN A 168 21.37 2.77 7.84
N ARG A 169 20.20 2.45 8.36
CA ARG A 169 18.88 2.87 7.81
C ARG A 169 18.76 2.66 6.30
N ARG A 170 19.40 1.61 5.80
CA ARG A 170 19.41 1.27 4.39
C ARG A 170 18.76 -0.10 4.19
N MET A 171 17.70 -0.13 3.38
CA MET A 171 16.99 -1.36 3.08
C MET A 171 17.90 -2.35 2.33
N PRO A 172 18.03 -3.60 2.80
CA PRO A 172 18.73 -4.64 2.06
C PRO A 172 18.11 -4.91 0.69
N PRO A 173 18.92 -5.31 -0.32
CA PRO A 173 18.40 -5.63 -1.64
C PRO A 173 17.40 -6.82 -1.57
N PRO A 174 16.40 -6.86 -2.46
CA PRO A 174 15.50 -8.00 -2.52
C PRO A 174 16.25 -9.25 -3.00
N LEU A 175 15.76 -10.42 -2.57
CA LEU A 175 16.25 -11.70 -3.08
C LEU A 175 15.91 -11.84 -4.56
N VAL A 176 16.84 -12.44 -5.34
CA VAL A 176 16.65 -12.68 -6.78
C VAL A 176 16.08 -14.09 -6.97
N ASP A 177 14.97 -14.20 -7.70
CA ASP A 177 14.28 -15.46 -8.08
C ASP A 177 14.09 -16.47 -6.93
N SER A 178 13.98 -15.99 -5.70
CA SER A 178 13.91 -16.85 -4.53
C SER A 178 12.51 -17.42 -4.33
N HIS A 179 12.44 -18.74 -4.13
CA HIS A 179 11.19 -19.42 -3.72
C HIS A 179 10.66 -18.95 -2.36
N LYS A 180 11.53 -18.41 -1.48
CA LYS A 180 11.11 -17.82 -0.20
C LYS A 180 10.09 -16.68 -0.40
N CYS A 181 10.19 -15.92 -1.50
CA CYS A 181 9.29 -14.82 -1.79
C CYS A 181 7.85 -15.26 -2.05
N ASN A 182 7.63 -16.48 -2.59
CA ASN A 182 6.28 -17.01 -2.85
C ASN A 182 5.45 -17.23 -1.57
N HIS A 183 6.13 -17.44 -0.44
CA HIS A 183 5.50 -17.68 0.86
C HIS A 183 5.70 -16.51 1.83
N CYS A 184 6.25 -15.40 1.35
CA CYS A 184 6.50 -14.21 2.15
C CYS A 184 5.25 -13.32 2.22
N THR A 185 4.74 -13.07 3.43
CA THR A 185 3.58 -12.18 3.66
C THR A 185 3.86 -10.73 3.24
N PHE A 186 5.13 -10.35 3.11
CA PHE A 186 5.56 -9.02 2.66
C PHE A 186 5.81 -8.90 1.15
N GLY A 187 5.52 -9.93 0.36
CA GLY A 187 5.78 -9.93 -1.09
C GLY A 187 5.21 -8.70 -1.80
N GLY A 188 3.96 -8.36 -1.52
CA GLY A 188 3.29 -7.19 -2.11
C GLY A 188 3.79 -5.82 -1.59
N ILE A 189 4.44 -5.79 -0.42
CA ILE A 189 5.08 -4.58 0.14
C ILE A 189 6.50 -4.46 -0.39
N CYS A 190 7.21 -5.58 -0.41
CA CYS A 190 8.60 -5.69 -0.83
C CYS A 190 8.80 -5.42 -2.32
N LEU A 191 7.89 -5.92 -3.17
CA LEU A 191 7.95 -5.91 -4.63
C LEU A 191 9.31 -6.41 -5.17
N PRO A 192 9.75 -7.65 -4.80
CA PRO A 192 11.12 -8.08 -5.05
C PRO A 192 11.44 -8.19 -6.53
N ASP A 193 10.53 -8.74 -7.34
CA ASP A 193 10.77 -8.99 -8.76
C ASP A 193 10.69 -7.68 -9.56
N GLU A 194 9.76 -6.77 -9.20
CA GLU A 194 9.62 -5.43 -9.78
C GLU A 194 10.86 -4.57 -9.51
N VAL A 195 11.33 -4.55 -8.26
CA VAL A 195 12.54 -3.80 -7.86
C VAL A 195 13.78 -4.36 -8.55
N ASN A 196 13.95 -5.69 -8.60
CA ASN A 196 15.08 -6.33 -9.29
C ASN A 196 15.07 -6.01 -10.79
N LEU A 197 13.91 -6.08 -11.46
CA LEU A 197 13.78 -5.70 -12.85
C LEU A 197 14.20 -4.24 -13.08
N LEU A 198 13.65 -3.30 -12.28
CA LEU A 198 13.93 -1.88 -12.42
C LEU A 198 15.39 -1.51 -12.13
N ARG A 199 16.08 -2.29 -11.27
CA ARG A 199 17.52 -2.13 -11.02
C ARG A 199 18.36 -2.64 -12.19
N GLN A 200 17.99 -3.75 -12.80
CA GLN A 200 18.67 -4.30 -13.98
C GLN A 200 18.55 -3.38 -15.20
N LEU A 201 17.44 -2.67 -15.36
CA LEU A 201 17.24 -1.69 -16.43
C LEU A 201 18.18 -0.48 -16.34
N LYS A 202 18.82 -0.26 -15.19
CA LYS A 202 19.86 0.77 -14.97
C LYS A 202 21.14 0.44 -15.73
N ASP A 203 21.49 -0.84 -15.82
CA ASP A 203 22.83 -1.28 -16.22
C ASP A 203 23.06 -1.43 -17.74
N GLY A 204 22.16 -1.02 -18.60
CA GLY A 204 22.53 -1.07 -20.01
C GLY A 204 21.48 -0.99 -21.12
N ASN A 205 20.21 -0.78 -20.86
CA ASN A 205 19.29 -0.63 -21.98
C ASN A 205 18.16 0.40 -21.73
N SER A 206 18.10 1.35 -22.65
CA SER A 206 17.13 2.42 -22.80
C SER A 206 15.69 1.94 -23.07
N ILE A 207 15.18 0.96 -22.30
CA ILE A 207 13.78 0.50 -22.43
C ILE A 207 12.79 1.58 -21.97
N LEU A 208 13.22 2.52 -21.10
CA LEU A 208 12.38 3.66 -20.71
C LEU A 208 12.29 4.76 -21.77
N ALA A 209 13.23 4.82 -22.72
CA ALA A 209 13.13 5.68 -23.91
C ALA A 209 12.32 4.99 -25.03
N GLY A 210 12.20 3.67 -25.01
CA GLY A 210 11.54 2.83 -26.02
C GLY A 210 10.11 2.41 -25.68
N ILE A 211 9.38 3.13 -24.80
CA ILE A 211 7.93 2.93 -24.66
C ILE A 211 7.18 3.42 -25.92
N GLU A 212 7.88 3.95 -26.90
CA GLU A 212 7.28 4.35 -28.17
C GLU A 212 6.95 3.16 -29.07
N ASP A 213 7.71 2.04 -29.01
CA ASP A 213 7.32 0.76 -29.62
C ASP A 213 8.07 -0.38 -28.92
N PRO A 214 7.38 -1.34 -28.33
CA PRO A 214 8.01 -2.57 -27.91
C PRO A 214 8.24 -3.45 -29.16
N VAL A 215 9.34 -3.24 -29.85
CA VAL A 215 9.87 -4.23 -30.79
C VAL A 215 10.18 -5.47 -29.97
N GLN A 216 9.36 -6.53 -30.14
CA GLN A 216 9.66 -7.95 -29.95
C GLN A 216 10.75 -8.30 -28.91
N GLY A 217 10.61 -7.81 -27.67
CA GLY A 217 11.27 -8.40 -26.52
C GLY A 217 10.21 -9.23 -25.78
N GLU A 218 10.50 -10.51 -25.55
CA GLU A 218 9.66 -11.39 -24.72
C GLU A 218 9.30 -10.64 -23.44
N SER A 219 8.02 -10.31 -23.28
CA SER A 219 7.51 -9.74 -22.04
C SER A 219 7.67 -10.83 -20.96
N ARG A 220 8.74 -10.73 -20.18
CA ARG A 220 8.96 -11.61 -19.04
C ARG A 220 7.82 -11.33 -18.06
N GLU A 221 6.85 -12.24 -18.01
CA GLU A 221 5.79 -12.17 -17.02
C GLU A 221 6.42 -12.40 -15.64
N LEU A 222 6.46 -11.35 -14.83
CA LEU A 222 6.94 -11.43 -13.45
C LEU A 222 5.95 -12.22 -12.59
N ARG A 223 6.46 -12.81 -11.53
CA ARG A 223 5.62 -13.46 -10.52
C ARG A 223 4.77 -12.39 -9.81
N MET A 224 3.48 -12.63 -9.72
CA MET A 224 2.59 -11.77 -8.93
C MET A 224 2.64 -12.20 -7.47
N LEU A 225 3.47 -11.54 -6.67
CA LEU A 225 3.66 -11.79 -5.23
C LEU A 225 2.75 -10.92 -4.34
N LEU A 226 1.69 -10.37 -4.92
CA LEU A 226 0.70 -9.59 -4.19
C LEU A 226 -0.11 -10.51 -3.25
N PRO A 227 -0.55 -10.00 -2.09
CA PRO A 227 -1.40 -10.78 -1.19
C PRO A 227 -2.62 -11.31 -1.92
N SER A 228 -3.00 -12.55 -1.62
CA SER A 228 -4.12 -13.26 -2.27
C SER A 228 -5.50 -12.60 -2.03
N ARG A 229 -5.61 -11.67 -1.09
CA ARG A 229 -6.84 -10.95 -0.79
C ARG A 229 -6.94 -9.66 -1.59
N ASP A 230 -7.65 -9.74 -2.71
CA ASP A 230 -8.09 -8.62 -3.54
C ASP A 230 -9.61 -8.41 -3.39
N ASP A 231 -10.21 -8.98 -2.34
CA ASP A 231 -11.65 -9.09 -2.10
C ASP A 231 -12.20 -8.02 -1.14
N GLN A 232 -11.32 -7.23 -0.49
CA GLN A 232 -11.75 -6.11 0.33
C GLN A 232 -12.25 -4.96 -0.54
N VAL A 233 -13.44 -4.45 -0.21
CA VAL A 233 -14.09 -3.38 -0.96
C VAL A 233 -14.37 -2.15 -0.10
N PRO A 234 -14.40 -0.95 -0.68
CA PRO A 234 -14.88 0.24 0.01
C PRO A 234 -16.38 0.14 0.30
N VAL A 235 -16.78 0.53 1.50
CA VAL A 235 -18.18 0.63 1.90
C VAL A 235 -18.60 2.09 1.92
N TYR A 236 -19.62 2.44 1.13
CA TYR A 236 -20.14 3.80 1.00
C TYR A 236 -21.49 3.90 1.70
N VAL A 237 -21.61 4.77 2.70
CA VAL A 237 -22.87 5.09 3.37
C VAL A 237 -23.29 6.48 2.93
N LEU A 238 -24.24 6.52 1.97
CA LEU A 238 -24.69 7.74 1.28
C LEU A 238 -26.01 8.29 1.83
N ASP A 239 -26.79 7.45 2.53
CA ASP A 239 -28.13 7.80 3.00
C ASP A 239 -28.06 8.64 4.27
N GLN A 240 -28.59 9.86 4.22
CA GLN A 240 -28.55 10.81 5.32
C GLN A 240 -29.34 10.32 6.55
N GLY A 241 -28.74 10.52 7.74
CA GLY A 241 -29.33 10.06 9.00
C GLY A 241 -29.19 8.54 9.22
N SER A 242 -28.35 7.87 8.44
CA SER A 242 -27.95 6.50 8.72
C SER A 242 -27.02 6.43 9.91
N THR A 243 -27.05 5.29 10.60
CA THR A 243 -26.17 5.01 11.75
C THR A 243 -25.37 3.74 11.52
N VAL A 244 -24.09 3.74 11.94
CA VAL A 244 -23.17 2.60 11.80
C VAL A 244 -22.79 2.09 13.17
N HIS A 245 -23.05 0.81 13.41
CA HIS A 245 -22.78 0.15 14.69
C HIS A 245 -21.94 -1.11 14.52
N LYS A 246 -21.18 -1.48 15.55
CA LYS A 246 -20.50 -2.78 15.64
C LYS A 246 -21.50 -3.86 16.07
N LYS A 247 -21.47 -5.01 15.38
CA LYS A 247 -22.25 -6.21 15.72
C LYS A 247 -21.39 -7.45 15.53
N GLY A 248 -20.72 -7.88 16.58
CA GLY A 248 -19.68 -8.93 16.47
C GLY A 248 -18.55 -8.50 15.54
N ASP A 249 -18.19 -9.34 14.56
CA ASP A 249 -17.20 -9.05 13.53
C ASP A 249 -17.75 -8.31 12.30
N CYS A 250 -18.96 -7.77 12.41
CA CYS A 250 -19.63 -7.06 11.34
C CYS A 250 -19.91 -5.59 11.72
N LEU A 251 -20.04 -4.75 10.69
CA LEU A 251 -20.72 -3.46 10.79
C LEU A 251 -22.18 -3.63 10.40
N GLU A 252 -23.08 -3.09 11.20
CA GLU A 252 -24.50 -2.94 10.88
C GLU A 252 -24.76 -1.48 10.54
N VAL A 253 -25.22 -1.25 9.31
CA VAL A 253 -25.62 0.08 8.81
C VAL A 253 -27.16 0.13 8.82
N ARG A 254 -27.73 1.06 9.58
CA ARG A 254 -29.18 1.28 9.66
C ARG A 254 -29.55 2.59 9.02
N SER A 255 -30.41 2.54 8.01
CA SER A 255 -30.95 3.77 7.42
C SER A 255 -32.07 4.35 8.30
N ARG A 256 -32.40 5.62 8.07
CA ARG A 256 -33.48 6.31 8.77
C ARG A 256 -34.85 5.62 8.59
N ASP A 257 -35.04 4.95 7.45
CA ASP A 257 -36.27 4.21 7.11
C ASP A 257 -36.34 2.81 7.75
N GLY A 258 -35.41 2.47 8.65
CA GLY A 258 -35.35 1.21 9.38
C GLY A 258 -34.76 0.04 8.58
N LYS A 259 -34.31 0.26 7.35
CA LYS A 259 -33.57 -0.77 6.58
C LYS A 259 -32.18 -0.95 7.20
N ALA A 260 -31.80 -2.20 7.44
CA ALA A 260 -30.48 -2.54 7.96
C ALA A 260 -29.70 -3.38 6.93
N GLY A 261 -28.43 -3.02 6.75
CA GLY A 261 -27.44 -3.80 5.99
C GLY A 261 -26.31 -4.23 6.92
N THR A 262 -25.75 -5.41 6.71
CA THR A 262 -24.63 -5.92 7.48
C THR A 262 -23.48 -6.28 6.56
N VAL A 263 -22.26 -5.87 6.92
CA VAL A 263 -21.02 -6.17 6.17
C VAL A 263 -19.94 -6.68 7.15
N ARG A 264 -19.22 -7.74 6.80
CA ARG A 264 -18.13 -8.25 7.63
C ARG A 264 -16.95 -7.28 7.57
N MET A 265 -16.37 -6.95 8.72
CA MET A 265 -15.25 -6.00 8.77
C MET A 265 -14.02 -6.49 7.98
N ILE A 266 -13.82 -7.80 7.89
CA ILE A 266 -12.72 -8.39 7.12
C ILE A 266 -12.82 -8.14 5.61
N ASP A 267 -14.02 -7.85 5.11
CA ASP A 267 -14.25 -7.58 3.69
C ASP A 267 -14.20 -6.08 3.36
N ILE A 268 -13.92 -5.23 4.37
CA ILE A 268 -13.92 -3.77 4.22
C ILE A 268 -12.48 -3.26 4.03
N SER A 269 -12.21 -2.57 2.93
CA SER A 269 -10.95 -1.85 2.72
C SER A 269 -10.97 -0.44 3.33
N GLN A 270 -12.11 0.22 3.32
CA GLN A 270 -12.35 1.55 3.89
C GLN A 270 -13.85 1.80 4.07
N LEU A 271 -14.21 2.63 5.06
CA LEU A 271 -15.59 3.07 5.29
C LEU A 271 -15.74 4.55 4.91
N CYS A 272 -16.63 4.86 3.98
CA CYS A 272 -16.88 6.22 3.49
C CYS A 272 -18.25 6.71 3.96
N LEU A 273 -18.27 7.74 4.82
CA LEU A 273 -19.47 8.32 5.43
C LEU A 273 -19.78 9.69 4.78
N TYR A 274 -20.99 9.87 4.27
CA TYR A 274 -21.40 11.07 3.56
C TYR A 274 -22.41 11.90 4.33
N GLY A 275 -22.06 13.15 4.62
CA GLY A 275 -22.94 14.12 5.31
C GLY A 275 -23.30 13.69 6.73
N GLY A 276 -24.60 13.71 7.07
CA GLY A 276 -25.11 13.43 8.42
C GLY A 276 -25.22 11.94 8.77
N VAL A 277 -24.20 11.12 8.43
CA VAL A 277 -24.11 9.72 8.85
C VAL A 277 -23.37 9.64 10.18
N GLU A 278 -23.93 8.92 11.15
CA GLU A 278 -23.35 8.72 12.46
C GLU A 278 -22.63 7.37 12.55
N ILE A 279 -21.52 7.34 13.30
CA ILE A 279 -20.80 6.11 13.66
C ILE A 279 -20.64 6.00 15.16
N SER A 280 -20.92 4.82 15.71
CA SER A 280 -20.74 4.58 17.14
C SER A 280 -19.24 4.46 17.49
N THR A 281 -18.83 4.97 18.66
CA THR A 281 -17.45 4.88 19.14
C THR A 281 -16.91 3.44 19.16
N PRO A 282 -17.66 2.41 19.58
CA PRO A 282 -17.16 1.02 19.50
C PRO A 282 -16.88 0.55 18.06
N ALA A 283 -17.69 0.97 17.07
CA ALA A 283 -17.43 0.65 15.67
C ALA A 283 -16.18 1.37 15.17
N LEU A 284 -16.03 2.66 15.49
CA LEU A 284 -14.88 3.47 15.10
C LEU A 284 -13.57 2.91 15.67
N VAL A 285 -13.54 2.57 16.97
CA VAL A 285 -12.36 2.02 17.64
C VAL A 285 -11.96 0.67 17.03
N GLU A 286 -12.92 -0.21 16.75
CA GLU A 286 -12.65 -1.50 16.10
C GLU A 286 -12.05 -1.33 14.70
N LEU A 287 -12.59 -0.41 13.90
CA LEU A 287 -12.05 -0.11 12.57
C LEU A 287 -10.62 0.44 12.66
N MET A 288 -10.33 1.32 13.63
CA MET A 288 -8.99 1.83 13.90
C MET A 288 -8.02 0.70 14.27
N GLN A 289 -8.43 -0.23 15.14
CA GLN A 289 -7.61 -1.38 15.55
C GLN A 289 -7.30 -2.33 14.39
N ARG A 290 -8.24 -2.47 13.44
CA ARG A 290 -8.07 -3.26 12.21
C ARG A 290 -7.39 -2.46 11.07
N SER A 291 -6.93 -1.23 11.34
CA SER A 291 -6.33 -0.34 10.34
C SER A 291 -7.25 -0.06 9.13
N ILE A 292 -8.57 -0.13 9.32
CA ILE A 292 -9.56 0.21 8.31
C ILE A 292 -9.86 1.70 8.41
N PRO A 293 -9.53 2.52 7.38
CA PRO A 293 -9.77 3.96 7.43
C PRO A 293 -11.25 4.30 7.36
N VAL A 294 -11.67 5.28 8.17
CA VAL A 294 -13.01 5.87 8.12
C VAL A 294 -12.90 7.29 7.56
N LEU A 295 -13.53 7.51 6.42
CA LEU A 295 -13.46 8.75 5.66
C LEU A 295 -14.77 9.51 5.77
N HIS A 296 -14.67 10.79 6.05
CA HIS A 296 -15.80 11.70 6.16
C HIS A 296 -15.88 12.62 4.95
N PHE A 297 -17.08 12.72 4.39
CA PHE A 297 -17.39 13.58 3.25
C PHE A 297 -18.59 14.46 3.56
N THR A 298 -18.61 15.68 3.01
CA THR A 298 -19.83 16.48 2.99
C THR A 298 -20.95 15.77 2.24
N HIS A 299 -22.18 16.21 2.39
CA HIS A 299 -23.30 15.74 1.55
C HIS A 299 -23.00 15.89 0.04
N GLY A 300 -22.29 16.94 -0.35
CA GLY A 300 -21.84 17.20 -1.73
C GLY A 300 -20.79 16.22 -2.25
N GLY A 301 -20.11 15.48 -1.36
CA GLY A 301 -19.02 14.54 -1.71
C GLY A 301 -17.63 15.15 -1.62
N TRP A 302 -17.47 16.31 -0.95
CA TRP A 302 -16.15 16.86 -0.64
C TRP A 302 -15.55 16.12 0.55
N PHE A 303 -14.31 15.71 0.41
CA PHE A 303 -13.56 15.05 1.47
C PHE A 303 -13.28 16.04 2.62
N GLU A 304 -13.71 15.72 3.84
CA GLU A 304 -13.56 16.53 5.04
C GLU A 304 -12.42 16.05 5.93
N GLY A 305 -12.25 14.74 6.04
CA GLY A 305 -11.22 14.19 6.91
C GLY A 305 -11.24 12.66 6.97
N ILE A 306 -10.30 12.13 7.74
CA ILE A 306 -10.08 10.70 7.92
C ILE A 306 -9.83 10.38 9.38
N CYS A 307 -10.46 9.32 9.88
CA CYS A 307 -10.11 8.68 11.15
C CYS A 307 -9.30 7.42 10.85
N LEU A 308 -8.10 7.39 11.41
CA LEU A 308 -7.16 6.26 11.30
C LEU A 308 -6.75 5.81 12.69
N GLY A 309 -6.38 4.55 12.80
CA GLY A 309 -5.63 4.03 13.93
C GLY A 309 -4.18 4.58 13.92
N HIS A 310 -3.26 3.83 14.49
CA HIS A 310 -1.85 4.18 14.41
C HIS A 310 -1.40 4.09 12.94
N THR A 311 -0.98 5.24 12.39
CA THR A 311 -0.45 5.32 11.02
C THR A 311 0.89 4.61 10.88
N SER A 312 1.33 4.37 9.64
CA SER A 312 2.65 3.82 9.33
C SER A 312 3.74 4.48 10.19
N LYS A 313 4.56 3.65 10.82
CA LYS A 313 5.70 4.07 11.66
C LYS A 313 6.95 4.42 10.85
N ASN A 314 6.88 4.33 9.52
CA ASN A 314 8.02 4.59 8.64
C ASN A 314 8.36 6.08 8.58
N ILE A 315 9.02 6.55 9.63
CA ILE A 315 9.47 7.96 9.72
C ILE A 315 10.59 8.25 8.72
N ASP A 316 11.44 7.26 8.38
CA ASP A 316 12.55 7.45 7.46
C ASP A 316 12.07 7.80 6.04
N LEU A 317 10.96 7.20 5.58
CA LEU A 317 10.35 7.56 4.30
C LEU A 317 9.89 9.02 4.29
N ARG A 318 9.25 9.49 5.38
CA ARG A 318 8.80 10.88 5.49
C ARG A 318 9.97 11.86 5.49
N ILE A 319 11.03 11.59 6.27
CA ILE A 319 12.25 12.43 6.29
C ILE A 319 12.80 12.54 4.87
N ARG A 320 12.98 11.42 4.18
CA ARG A 320 13.48 11.40 2.79
C ARG A 320 12.54 12.12 1.83
N GLN A 321 11.21 12.00 2.02
CA GLN A 321 10.25 12.75 1.22
C GLN A 321 10.43 14.27 1.38
N PHE A 322 10.63 14.75 2.62
CA PHE A 322 10.89 16.18 2.88
C PHE A 322 12.21 16.64 2.22
N ASP A 323 13.27 15.82 2.28
CA ASP A 323 14.53 16.13 1.63
C ASP A 323 14.39 16.18 0.09
N TRP A 324 13.65 15.23 -0.50
CA TRP A 324 13.37 15.22 -1.94
C TRP A 324 12.54 16.44 -2.36
N ALA A 325 11.54 16.82 -1.59
CA ALA A 325 10.68 17.97 -1.90
C ALA A 325 11.42 19.31 -1.83
N ARG A 326 12.49 19.41 -1.02
CA ARG A 326 13.39 20.57 -0.98
C ARG A 326 14.34 20.64 -2.17
N ASP A 327 14.68 19.49 -2.75
CA ASP A 327 15.55 19.41 -3.93
C ASP A 327 14.72 19.59 -5.21
N ARG A 328 14.84 20.77 -5.82
CA ARG A 328 14.08 21.15 -7.02
C ARG A 328 14.36 20.21 -8.21
N ASN A 329 15.57 19.70 -8.35
CA ASN A 329 15.94 18.81 -9.46
C ASN A 329 15.33 17.41 -9.28
N ARG A 330 15.38 16.86 -8.06
CA ARG A 330 14.74 15.58 -7.75
C ARG A 330 13.22 15.66 -7.91
N SER A 331 12.59 16.72 -7.40
CA SER A 331 11.16 16.98 -7.55
C SER A 331 10.77 17.09 -9.03
N LEU A 332 11.54 17.81 -9.84
CA LEU A 332 11.30 17.94 -11.28
C LEU A 332 11.44 16.59 -12.00
N SER A 333 12.40 15.76 -11.62
CA SER A 333 12.56 14.41 -12.19
C SER A 333 11.32 13.54 -12.01
N LEU A 334 10.70 13.56 -10.80
CA LEU A 334 9.45 12.86 -10.53
C LEU A 334 8.27 13.46 -11.32
N ALA A 335 8.16 14.80 -11.32
CA ALA A 335 7.11 15.52 -12.01
C ALA A 335 7.10 15.23 -13.51
N ARG A 336 8.27 15.19 -14.16
CA ARG A 336 8.43 14.82 -15.59
C ARG A 336 7.81 13.46 -15.88
N GLY A 337 8.12 12.44 -15.06
CA GLY A 337 7.57 11.10 -15.20
C GLY A 337 6.05 11.07 -15.12
N MET A 338 5.50 11.68 -14.07
CA MET A 338 4.05 11.71 -13.82
C MET A 338 3.28 12.46 -14.92
N ILE A 339 3.77 13.62 -15.36
CA ILE A 339 3.10 14.42 -16.40
C ILE A 339 3.24 13.78 -17.80
N SER A 340 4.41 13.26 -18.13
CA SER A 340 4.58 12.49 -19.36
C SER A 340 3.64 11.27 -19.39
N GLY A 341 3.53 10.53 -18.28
CA GLY A 341 2.60 9.41 -18.12
C GLY A 341 1.14 9.83 -18.30
N LYS A 342 0.72 10.93 -17.69
CA LYS A 342 -0.62 11.51 -17.89
C LYS A 342 -0.91 11.75 -19.36
N ILE A 343 -0.02 12.46 -20.08
CA ILE A 343 -0.23 12.83 -21.49
C ILE A 343 -0.32 11.57 -22.38
N ARG A 344 0.54 10.57 -22.12
CA ARG A 344 0.47 9.28 -22.81
C ARG A 344 -0.87 8.58 -22.58
N ASN A 345 -1.35 8.55 -21.36
CA ASN A 345 -2.65 7.95 -21.01
C ASN A 345 -3.83 8.72 -21.61
N CYS A 346 -3.77 10.05 -21.70
CA CYS A 346 -4.74 10.87 -22.44
C CYS A 346 -4.79 10.45 -23.92
N ARG A 347 -3.63 10.32 -24.56
CA ARG A 347 -3.51 9.85 -25.95
C ARG A 347 -4.13 8.47 -26.15
N VAL A 348 -3.87 7.54 -25.23
CA VAL A 348 -4.41 6.17 -25.29
C VAL A 348 -5.94 6.17 -25.14
N LEU A 349 -6.50 6.97 -24.23
CA LEU A 349 -7.94 7.07 -24.08
C LEU A 349 -8.64 7.57 -25.34
N LEU A 350 -8.09 8.62 -25.97
CA LEU A 350 -8.62 9.13 -27.24
C LEU A 350 -8.55 8.06 -28.33
N ARG A 351 -7.37 7.46 -28.56
CA ARG A 351 -7.15 6.45 -29.61
C ARG A 351 -8.08 5.24 -29.47
N ARG A 352 -8.39 4.80 -28.24
CA ARG A 352 -9.23 3.63 -28.00
C ARG A 352 -10.73 3.88 -28.16
N ASN A 353 -11.19 5.12 -27.97
CA ASN A 353 -12.62 5.43 -27.90
C ASN A 353 -13.11 6.25 -29.10
N ASP A 354 -12.22 6.84 -29.89
CA ASP A 354 -12.55 7.57 -31.11
C ASP A 354 -11.70 7.07 -32.29
N HIS A 355 -12.34 6.30 -33.17
CA HIS A 355 -11.68 5.78 -34.37
C HIS A 355 -11.52 6.83 -35.49
N GLN A 356 -12.19 7.98 -35.36
CA GLN A 356 -12.15 9.09 -36.33
C GLN A 356 -11.20 10.22 -35.87
N ILE A 357 -10.48 10.03 -34.75
CA ILE A 357 -9.58 11.07 -34.25
C ILE A 357 -8.45 11.32 -35.27
N PRO A 358 -8.17 12.59 -35.63
CA PRO A 358 -7.08 12.90 -36.55
C PRO A 358 -5.74 12.40 -36.02
N GLY A 359 -4.95 11.74 -36.88
CA GLY A 359 -3.60 11.23 -36.53
C GLY A 359 -2.70 12.31 -35.93
N GLU A 360 -2.76 13.54 -36.50
CA GLU A 360 -2.02 14.71 -36.02
C GLU A 360 -2.24 15.00 -34.52
N VAL A 361 -3.47 14.79 -33.99
CA VAL A 361 -3.78 14.99 -32.55
C VAL A 361 -3.02 13.96 -31.71
N LEU A 362 -2.97 12.71 -32.15
CA LEU A 362 -2.26 11.64 -31.46
C LEU A 362 -0.75 11.85 -31.52
N GLU A 363 -0.23 12.31 -32.66
CA GLU A 363 1.20 12.63 -32.85
C GLU A 363 1.60 13.80 -31.94
N ARG A 364 0.84 14.90 -31.93
CA ARG A 364 1.11 16.04 -31.04
C ARG A 364 1.08 15.68 -29.56
N LEU A 365 0.15 14.84 -29.13
CA LEU A 365 0.15 14.35 -27.75
C LEU A 365 1.38 13.47 -27.44
N ALA A 366 1.88 12.68 -28.39
CA ALA A 366 3.12 11.92 -28.24
C ALA A 366 4.34 12.87 -28.12
N GLU A 367 4.41 13.90 -28.96
CA GLU A 367 5.45 14.94 -28.89
C GLU A 367 5.44 15.67 -27.53
N TYR A 368 4.26 16.10 -27.05
CA TYR A 368 4.13 16.76 -25.75
C TYR A 368 4.54 15.81 -24.61
N ALA A 369 4.24 14.52 -24.69
CA ALA A 369 4.69 13.54 -23.70
C ALA A 369 6.22 13.42 -23.67
N GLY A 370 6.87 13.42 -24.84
CA GLY A 370 8.33 13.46 -24.98
C GLY A 370 8.94 14.74 -24.40
N GLN A 371 8.38 15.91 -24.77
CA GLN A 371 8.81 17.21 -24.26
C GLN A 371 8.66 17.31 -22.74
N ALA A 372 7.56 16.79 -22.18
CA ALA A 372 7.36 16.75 -20.73
C ALA A 372 8.43 15.90 -20.00
N GLY A 373 8.84 14.78 -20.61
CA GLY A 373 9.93 13.94 -20.10
C GLY A 373 11.29 14.64 -20.09
N GLY A 374 11.52 15.60 -21.01
CA GLY A 374 12.75 16.38 -21.15
C GLY A 374 12.68 17.81 -20.57
N ALA A 375 11.57 18.22 -19.95
CA ALA A 375 11.40 19.60 -19.48
C ALA A 375 12.50 20.02 -18.49
N GLU A 376 13.12 21.17 -18.67
CA GLU A 376 14.24 21.64 -17.85
C GLU A 376 13.79 22.45 -16.62
N SER A 377 12.52 22.86 -16.55
CA SER A 377 11.96 23.64 -15.45
C SER A 377 10.50 23.26 -15.16
N PHE A 378 10.02 23.63 -13.98
CA PHE A 378 8.60 23.46 -13.62
C PHE A 378 7.70 24.34 -14.47
N GLU A 379 8.13 25.53 -14.79
CA GLU A 379 7.41 26.50 -15.62
C GLU A 379 7.23 25.95 -17.04
N GLY A 380 8.29 25.38 -17.63
CA GLY A 380 8.25 24.68 -18.92
C GLY A 380 7.32 23.47 -18.89
N LEU A 381 7.44 22.62 -17.84
CA LEU A 381 6.60 21.45 -17.65
C LEU A 381 5.12 21.82 -17.52
N LEU A 382 4.79 22.88 -16.77
CA LEU A 382 3.43 23.40 -16.61
C LEU A 382 2.86 23.92 -17.93
N GLY A 383 3.69 24.60 -18.74
CA GLY A 383 3.30 25.05 -20.09
C GLY A 383 2.95 23.89 -21.02
N ILE A 384 3.81 22.87 -21.06
CA ILE A 384 3.58 21.65 -21.85
C ILE A 384 2.31 20.93 -21.41
N GLU A 385 2.12 20.75 -20.08
CA GLU A 385 0.92 20.14 -19.53
C GLU A 385 -0.34 20.92 -19.92
N GLY A 386 -0.28 22.25 -19.88
CA GLY A 386 -1.39 23.14 -20.23
C GLY A 386 -1.84 22.97 -21.68
N VAL A 387 -0.92 23.00 -22.64
CA VAL A 387 -1.24 22.84 -24.07
C VAL A 387 -1.70 21.41 -24.39
N ALA A 388 -1.09 20.40 -23.78
CA ALA A 388 -1.52 19.01 -23.91
C ALA A 388 -2.93 18.80 -23.37
N ALA A 389 -3.25 19.38 -22.20
CA ALA A 389 -4.58 19.33 -21.60
C ALA A 389 -5.61 20.05 -22.45
N GLN A 390 -5.30 21.21 -23.02
CA GLN A 390 -6.17 21.94 -23.93
C GLN A 390 -6.51 21.10 -25.15
N LEU A 391 -5.49 20.49 -25.80
CA LEU A 391 -5.67 19.61 -26.95
C LEU A 391 -6.54 18.39 -26.58
N TYR A 392 -6.25 17.73 -25.48
CA TYR A 392 -6.99 16.57 -25.01
C TYR A 392 -8.47 16.91 -24.73
N PHE A 393 -8.75 17.94 -23.93
CA PHE A 393 -10.12 18.29 -23.58
C PHE A 393 -10.92 18.86 -24.77
N SER A 394 -10.27 19.41 -25.79
CA SER A 394 -10.95 19.80 -27.04
C SER A 394 -11.52 18.60 -27.80
N ARG A 395 -10.99 17.39 -27.55
CA ARG A 395 -11.40 16.14 -28.17
C ARG A 395 -12.21 15.21 -27.27
N LEU A 396 -12.24 15.44 -25.98
CA LEU A 396 -12.97 14.57 -25.04
C LEU A 396 -14.47 14.51 -25.38
N GLY A 397 -15.05 15.61 -25.88
CA GLY A 397 -16.46 15.66 -26.30
C GLY A 397 -16.80 14.68 -27.42
N SER A 398 -15.88 14.40 -28.36
CA SER A 398 -16.12 13.45 -29.45
C SER A 398 -16.21 11.99 -28.99
N LEU A 399 -15.74 11.69 -27.77
CA LEU A 399 -15.87 10.36 -27.19
C LEU A 399 -17.28 10.06 -26.66
N LEU A 400 -18.11 11.09 -26.48
CA LEU A 400 -19.47 10.98 -25.94
C LEU A 400 -20.46 10.70 -27.06
N LYS A 401 -21.10 9.55 -27.02
CA LYS A 401 -22.12 9.09 -28.00
C LYS A 401 -23.51 9.54 -27.55
N THR A 402 -23.71 10.86 -27.38
CA THR A 402 -24.99 11.42 -27.00
C THR A 402 -25.43 12.47 -28.01
N ASP A 403 -26.71 12.40 -28.40
CA ASP A 403 -27.35 13.42 -29.24
C ASP A 403 -27.99 14.52 -28.40
N ASP A 404 -27.97 14.39 -27.08
CA ASP A 404 -28.57 15.33 -26.16
C ASP A 404 -27.62 16.53 -25.92
N LEU A 405 -28.07 17.71 -26.34
CA LEU A 405 -27.32 18.95 -26.24
C LEU A 405 -27.02 19.35 -24.78
N GLU A 406 -27.90 18.98 -23.85
CA GLU A 406 -27.70 19.28 -22.42
C GLU A 406 -26.58 18.41 -21.80
N LEU A 407 -26.28 17.26 -22.41
CA LEU A 407 -25.16 16.40 -22.03
C LEU A 407 -23.87 16.71 -22.83
N SER A 408 -23.87 17.77 -23.65
CA SER A 408 -22.73 18.11 -24.49
C SER A 408 -21.56 18.64 -23.66
N PHE A 409 -20.33 18.26 -24.05
CA PHE A 409 -19.10 18.75 -23.45
C PHE A 409 -18.38 19.73 -24.38
N LYS A 410 -18.28 21.00 -23.97
CA LYS A 410 -17.63 22.08 -24.76
C LYS A 410 -16.23 22.43 -24.29
N GLY A 411 -15.69 21.68 -23.34
CA GLY A 411 -14.37 21.93 -22.77
C GLY A 411 -14.39 21.87 -21.24
N ARG A 412 -13.21 21.81 -20.64
CA ARG A 412 -13.07 21.68 -19.19
C ARG A 412 -13.36 23.00 -18.47
N ASN A 413 -14.38 22.99 -17.59
CA ASN A 413 -14.69 24.11 -16.70
C ASN A 413 -14.80 23.62 -15.24
N ARG A 414 -14.60 24.53 -14.29
CA ARG A 414 -14.55 24.22 -12.86
C ARG A 414 -15.09 25.40 -12.04
N ARG A 415 -15.73 25.05 -10.90
CA ARG A 415 -16.06 25.97 -9.82
C ARG A 415 -16.96 27.16 -10.21
N PRO A 416 -18.20 26.91 -10.40
CA PRO A 416 -18.88 25.61 -10.45
C PRO A 416 -18.78 24.95 -11.84
N PRO A 417 -19.02 23.63 -11.98
CA PRO A 417 -19.17 22.99 -13.28
C PRO A 417 -20.43 23.51 -13.96
N ARG A 418 -20.37 23.75 -15.27
CA ARG A 418 -21.47 24.35 -16.04
C ARG A 418 -22.21 23.37 -16.95
N ASP A 419 -21.79 22.13 -16.95
CA ASP A 419 -22.44 21.03 -17.68
C ASP A 419 -22.34 19.71 -16.90
N PRO A 420 -23.20 18.73 -17.18
CA PRO A 420 -23.24 17.44 -16.52
C PRO A 420 -21.91 16.68 -16.57
N VAL A 421 -21.22 16.70 -17.72
CA VAL A 421 -19.95 15.99 -17.91
C VAL A 421 -18.87 16.57 -16.98
N ASN A 422 -18.76 17.90 -16.91
CA ASN A 422 -17.84 18.57 -16.00
C ASN A 422 -18.19 18.34 -14.53
N ALA A 423 -19.48 18.20 -14.18
CA ALA A 423 -19.89 17.87 -12.83
C ALA A 423 -19.40 16.46 -12.43
N VAL A 424 -19.61 15.46 -13.30
CA VAL A 424 -19.16 14.09 -13.06
C VAL A 424 -17.64 13.99 -13.04
N LEU A 425 -16.91 14.64 -13.97
CA LEU A 425 -15.45 14.72 -13.98
C LEU A 425 -14.91 15.27 -12.65
N SER A 426 -15.51 16.38 -12.17
CA SER A 426 -15.06 17.03 -10.93
C SER A 426 -15.27 16.13 -9.70
N TYR A 427 -16.40 15.44 -9.65
CA TYR A 427 -16.74 14.50 -8.59
C TYR A 427 -15.80 13.28 -8.58
N LEU A 428 -15.56 12.68 -9.75
CA LEU A 428 -14.65 11.54 -9.89
C LEU A 428 -13.20 11.90 -9.59
N TYR A 429 -12.75 13.09 -9.96
CA TYR A 429 -11.41 13.57 -9.56
C TYR A 429 -11.30 13.73 -8.04
N GLY A 430 -12.37 14.13 -7.37
CA GLY A 430 -12.41 14.17 -5.90
C GLY A 430 -12.28 12.78 -5.28
N ILE A 431 -13.01 11.78 -5.80
CA ILE A 431 -12.93 10.40 -5.33
C ILE A 431 -11.54 9.80 -5.59
N LEU A 432 -10.99 10.01 -6.79
CA LEU A 432 -9.66 9.49 -7.15
C LEU A 432 -8.55 10.14 -6.32
N ALA A 433 -8.63 11.45 -6.07
CA ALA A 433 -7.67 12.16 -5.20
C ALA A 433 -7.70 11.61 -3.77
N LYS A 434 -8.90 11.31 -3.23
CA LYS A 434 -9.08 10.67 -1.95
C LYS A 434 -8.46 9.27 -1.93
N GLU A 435 -8.66 8.48 -2.98
CA GLU A 435 -8.08 7.13 -3.09
C GLU A 435 -6.55 7.18 -3.07
N CYS A 436 -5.96 8.09 -3.85
CA CYS A 436 -4.51 8.36 -3.81
C CYS A 436 -4.05 8.79 -2.42
N PHE A 437 -4.82 9.66 -1.74
CA PHE A 437 -4.52 10.14 -0.39
C PHE A 437 -4.43 8.98 0.62
N VAL A 438 -5.45 8.11 0.65
CA VAL A 438 -5.50 6.96 1.56
C VAL A 438 -4.37 5.98 1.26
N THR A 439 -4.13 5.69 -0.01
CA THR A 439 -3.05 4.78 -0.43
C THR A 439 -1.67 5.30 -0.03
N LEU A 440 -1.40 6.60 -0.21
CA LEU A 440 -0.15 7.22 0.20
C LEU A 440 0.05 7.20 1.71
N LEU A 441 -1.00 7.45 2.50
CA LEU A 441 -0.95 7.31 3.96
C LEU A 441 -0.62 5.89 4.38
N ALA A 442 -1.25 4.89 3.74
CA ALA A 442 -1.00 3.48 4.03
C ALA A 442 0.44 3.07 3.74
N VAL A 443 1.06 3.64 2.70
CA VAL A 443 2.49 3.42 2.37
C VAL A 443 3.43 4.16 3.33
N GLY A 444 2.97 5.22 4.00
CA GLY A 444 3.75 5.98 4.98
C GLY A 444 4.17 7.37 4.52
N PHE A 445 3.64 7.87 3.42
CA PHE A 445 3.90 9.23 2.93
C PHE A 445 3.12 10.30 3.70
N GLU A 446 3.59 11.55 3.56
CA GLU A 446 2.83 12.76 3.86
C GLU A 446 2.09 13.25 2.60
N PRO A 447 0.77 13.00 2.47
CA PRO A 447 0.04 13.30 1.22
C PRO A 447 -0.07 14.77 0.86
N TYR A 448 0.14 15.68 1.82
CA TYR A 448 0.10 17.11 1.59
C TYR A 448 1.40 17.66 0.97
N LEU A 449 2.50 16.93 1.02
CA LEU A 449 3.79 17.33 0.48
C LEU A 449 4.04 16.69 -0.89
N GLY A 450 3.74 17.40 -1.97
CA GLY A 450 3.95 16.97 -3.35
C GLY A 450 5.28 17.43 -3.94
N PHE A 451 5.56 16.93 -5.13
CA PHE A 451 6.76 17.25 -5.92
C PHE A 451 6.45 18.18 -7.10
N TYR A 452 5.31 17.97 -7.76
CA TYR A 452 4.84 18.81 -8.87
C TYR A 452 3.85 19.88 -8.41
N HIS A 453 2.80 19.46 -7.71
CA HIS A 453 1.85 20.39 -7.14
C HIS A 453 2.43 21.06 -5.91
N GLN A 454 2.53 22.39 -5.95
CA GLN A 454 3.05 23.15 -4.81
C GLN A 454 2.14 23.02 -3.58
N PRO A 455 2.71 22.83 -2.38
CA PRO A 455 1.96 22.79 -1.13
C PRO A 455 1.13 24.07 -0.95
N ARG A 456 -0.17 23.90 -0.66
CA ARG A 456 -1.09 24.97 -0.28
C ARG A 456 -1.97 24.47 0.83
N TYR A 457 -2.43 25.37 1.68
CA TYR A 457 -3.34 25.02 2.77
C TYR A 457 -4.51 24.15 2.28
N GLY A 458 -4.71 22.99 2.94
CA GLY A 458 -5.77 22.04 2.65
C GLY A 458 -5.66 21.30 1.30
N ARG A 459 -4.54 21.44 0.55
CA ARG A 459 -4.34 20.78 -0.74
C ARG A 459 -3.45 19.55 -0.58
N PRO A 460 -3.96 18.32 -0.82
CA PRO A 460 -3.17 17.10 -0.75
C PRO A 460 -2.27 16.96 -1.99
N ALA A 461 -1.17 17.72 -2.02
CA ALA A 461 -0.34 17.93 -3.20
C ALA A 461 0.23 16.61 -3.79
N LEU A 462 0.74 15.69 -2.96
CA LEU A 462 1.27 14.40 -3.44
C LEU A 462 0.16 13.49 -3.97
N ALA A 463 -1.03 13.52 -3.34
CA ALA A 463 -2.16 12.76 -3.86
C ALA A 463 -2.60 13.25 -5.24
N LEU A 464 -2.52 14.57 -5.48
CA LEU A 464 -2.77 15.15 -6.79
C LEU A 464 -1.67 14.80 -7.80
N ASP A 465 -0.40 14.73 -7.38
CA ASP A 465 0.72 14.32 -8.22
C ASP A 465 0.53 12.89 -8.71
N LEU A 466 0.30 11.95 -7.77
CA LEU A 466 0.08 10.55 -8.10
C LEU A 466 -1.16 10.33 -8.96
N MET A 467 -2.22 11.10 -8.71
CA MET A 467 -3.47 11.01 -9.46
C MET A 467 -3.31 11.34 -10.95
N GLU A 468 -2.30 12.15 -11.36
CA GLU A 468 -2.20 12.65 -12.73
C GLU A 468 -2.18 11.54 -13.78
N GLU A 469 -1.43 10.48 -13.56
CA GLU A 469 -1.35 9.35 -14.48
C GLU A 469 -2.64 8.49 -14.52
N PHE A 470 -3.47 8.55 -13.46
CA PHE A 470 -4.71 7.79 -13.35
C PHE A 470 -5.95 8.55 -13.82
N ARG A 471 -5.92 9.85 -13.95
CA ARG A 471 -7.07 10.66 -14.39
C ARG A 471 -7.70 10.14 -15.69
N PRO A 472 -6.93 9.98 -16.80
CA PRO A 472 -7.52 9.49 -18.04
C PRO A 472 -8.00 8.04 -17.94
N LEU A 473 -7.24 7.21 -17.23
CA LEU A 473 -7.47 5.78 -17.14
C LEU A 473 -8.67 5.39 -16.27
N VAL A 474 -8.92 6.15 -15.23
CA VAL A 474 -9.97 5.88 -14.25
C VAL A 474 -11.10 6.89 -14.42
N ALA A 475 -10.90 8.15 -14.04
CA ALA A 475 -11.97 9.13 -13.96
C ALA A 475 -12.59 9.45 -15.32
N ASP A 476 -11.78 9.84 -16.32
CA ASP A 476 -12.30 10.22 -17.63
C ASP A 476 -12.91 9.03 -18.36
N SER A 477 -12.30 7.84 -18.24
CA SER A 477 -12.83 6.59 -18.79
C SER A 477 -14.18 6.22 -18.19
N VAL A 478 -14.39 6.44 -16.87
CA VAL A 478 -15.70 6.22 -16.22
C VAL A 478 -16.75 7.20 -16.75
N VAL A 479 -16.38 8.48 -16.92
CA VAL A 479 -17.30 9.47 -17.52
C VAL A 479 -17.75 9.01 -18.89
N VAL A 480 -16.81 8.69 -19.79
CA VAL A 480 -17.15 8.22 -21.14
C VAL A 480 -18.07 6.98 -21.09
N SER A 481 -17.78 6.04 -20.19
CA SER A 481 -18.58 4.81 -20.04
C SER A 481 -20.00 5.10 -19.55
N LEU A 482 -20.16 5.93 -18.50
CA LEU A 482 -21.47 6.21 -17.91
C LEU A 482 -22.42 6.93 -18.87
N PHE A 483 -21.90 7.89 -19.66
CA PHE A 483 -22.72 8.59 -20.66
C PHE A 483 -23.00 7.71 -21.88
N ASN A 484 -22.00 7.00 -22.41
CA ASN A 484 -22.17 6.15 -23.60
C ASN A 484 -23.09 4.94 -23.34
N ASN A 485 -23.11 4.42 -22.12
CA ASN A 485 -24.01 3.33 -21.71
C ASN A 485 -25.39 3.84 -21.26
N ARG A 486 -25.65 5.16 -21.32
CA ARG A 486 -26.88 5.79 -20.85
C ARG A 486 -27.22 5.49 -19.40
N GLU A 487 -26.18 5.27 -18.56
CA GLU A 487 -26.35 5.11 -17.12
C GLU A 487 -26.68 6.45 -16.44
N LEU A 488 -26.25 7.57 -17.05
CA LEU A 488 -26.59 8.94 -16.64
C LEU A 488 -27.39 9.64 -17.75
N GLU A 489 -28.48 10.29 -17.35
CA GLU A 489 -29.40 11.05 -18.19
C GLU A 489 -29.57 12.46 -17.61
N VAL A 490 -30.14 13.41 -18.37
CA VAL A 490 -30.36 14.80 -17.93
C VAL A 490 -31.10 14.89 -16.60
N LYS A 491 -32.11 14.03 -16.38
CA LYS A 491 -32.88 13.97 -15.12
C LYS A 491 -32.06 13.64 -13.87
N ASP A 492 -30.84 13.12 -14.05
CA ASP A 492 -29.92 12.79 -12.96
C ASP A 492 -29.18 14.04 -12.42
N PHE A 493 -29.37 15.19 -13.06
CA PHE A 493 -28.69 16.44 -12.73
C PHE A 493 -29.67 17.54 -12.36
N VAL A 494 -29.24 18.43 -11.47
CA VAL A 494 -29.92 19.69 -11.20
C VAL A 494 -29.12 20.79 -11.89
N ILE A 495 -29.70 21.32 -12.98
CA ILE A 495 -29.10 22.36 -13.81
C ILE A 495 -29.65 23.70 -13.36
N THR A 496 -28.78 24.64 -13.00
CA THR A 496 -29.11 26.02 -12.60
C THR A 496 -28.24 27.03 -13.36
N ASP A 497 -28.59 28.29 -13.34
CA ASP A 497 -27.76 29.35 -13.92
C ASP A 497 -26.38 29.45 -13.27
N GLU A 498 -26.25 29.05 -12.00
CA GLU A 498 -25.00 29.08 -11.25
C GLU A 498 -24.11 27.88 -11.56
N GLY A 499 -24.69 26.73 -11.97
CA GLY A 499 -23.94 25.52 -12.27
C GLY A 499 -24.76 24.24 -12.23
N VAL A 500 -24.09 23.11 -12.42
CA VAL A 500 -24.70 21.78 -12.49
C VAL A 500 -24.29 20.95 -11.28
N MET A 501 -25.29 20.38 -10.60
CA MET A 501 -25.11 19.47 -9.46
C MET A 501 -25.58 18.05 -9.82
N ILE A 502 -24.89 17.04 -9.26
CA ILE A 502 -25.25 15.63 -9.42
C ILE A 502 -26.32 15.26 -8.38
N GLY A 503 -27.46 14.74 -8.83
CA GLY A 503 -28.52 14.25 -7.94
C GLY A 503 -28.09 13.07 -7.07
N SER A 504 -28.78 12.83 -5.95
CA SER A 504 -28.40 11.77 -5.00
C SER A 504 -28.42 10.36 -5.60
N SER A 505 -29.40 10.04 -6.48
CA SER A 505 -29.45 8.76 -7.19
C SER A 505 -28.30 8.63 -8.18
N ALA A 506 -27.96 9.70 -8.89
CA ALA A 506 -26.86 9.72 -9.84
C ALA A 506 -25.50 9.55 -9.16
N LYS A 507 -25.29 10.10 -7.96
CA LYS A 507 -24.06 9.86 -7.19
C LYS A 507 -23.80 8.37 -6.96
N ARG A 508 -24.84 7.59 -6.64
CA ARG A 508 -24.71 6.12 -6.49
C ARG A 508 -24.28 5.45 -7.79
N LYS A 509 -24.84 5.87 -8.94
CA LYS A 509 -24.45 5.36 -10.27
C LYS A 509 -22.98 5.70 -10.58
N VAL A 510 -22.55 6.93 -10.28
CA VAL A 510 -21.19 7.39 -10.51
C VAL A 510 -20.19 6.63 -9.63
N VAL A 511 -20.49 6.44 -8.33
CA VAL A 511 -19.67 5.65 -7.42
C VAL A 511 -19.58 4.20 -7.89
N ALA A 512 -20.70 3.58 -8.26
CA ALA A 512 -20.72 2.21 -8.78
C ALA A 512 -19.88 2.07 -10.07
N GLY A 513 -19.96 3.03 -10.98
CA GLY A 513 -19.13 3.07 -12.19
C GLY A 513 -17.64 3.20 -11.87
N TYR A 514 -17.30 4.03 -10.88
CA TYR A 514 -15.93 4.20 -10.38
C TYR A 514 -15.40 2.88 -9.80
N GLU A 515 -16.15 2.22 -8.92
CA GLU A 515 -15.74 0.97 -8.30
C GLU A 515 -15.54 -0.15 -9.33
N ARG A 516 -16.49 -0.32 -10.28
CA ARG A 516 -16.31 -1.25 -11.40
C ARG A 516 -15.01 -1.00 -12.17
N ARG A 517 -14.65 0.27 -12.35
CA ARG A 517 -13.39 0.62 -13.03
C ARG A 517 -12.17 0.31 -12.18
N MET A 518 -12.19 0.61 -10.89
CA MET A 518 -11.09 0.31 -9.97
C MET A 518 -10.82 -1.19 -9.85
N ASP A 519 -11.85 -2.02 -9.94
CA ASP A 519 -11.75 -3.49 -9.88
C ASP A 519 -11.43 -4.13 -11.24
N THR A 520 -11.46 -3.34 -12.34
CA THR A 520 -11.10 -3.85 -13.67
C THR A 520 -9.65 -4.33 -13.68
N LYS A 521 -9.45 -5.60 -14.04
CA LYS A 521 -8.12 -6.21 -14.18
C LYS A 521 -7.52 -5.88 -15.54
N ILE A 522 -6.27 -5.47 -15.51
CA ILE A 522 -5.45 -5.15 -16.69
C ILE A 522 -4.12 -5.90 -16.61
N THR A 523 -3.48 -6.11 -17.75
CA THR A 523 -2.09 -6.58 -17.78
C THR A 523 -1.18 -5.39 -17.52
N HIS A 524 -0.34 -5.48 -16.46
CA HIS A 524 0.61 -4.40 -16.13
C HIS A 524 1.63 -4.22 -17.27
N PRO A 525 1.78 -3.00 -17.82
CA PRO A 525 2.58 -2.77 -19.04
C PRO A 525 4.05 -3.17 -18.92
N LEU A 526 4.65 -2.98 -17.73
CA LEU A 526 6.07 -3.31 -17.47
C LEU A 526 6.24 -4.71 -16.90
N PHE A 527 5.31 -5.18 -16.05
CA PHE A 527 5.52 -6.39 -15.26
C PHE A 527 4.79 -7.62 -15.82
N GLY A 528 3.87 -7.45 -16.76
CA GLY A 528 3.22 -8.54 -17.51
C GLY A 528 2.08 -9.25 -16.76
N TYR A 529 2.00 -9.18 -15.45
CA TYR A 529 0.95 -9.85 -14.67
C TYR A 529 -0.41 -9.08 -14.70
N LYS A 530 -1.51 -9.80 -14.44
CA LYS A 530 -2.86 -9.22 -14.36
C LYS A 530 -3.13 -8.62 -12.99
N ILE A 531 -3.59 -7.36 -12.95
CA ILE A 531 -3.79 -6.58 -11.72
C ILE A 531 -4.96 -5.61 -11.88
N SER A 532 -5.71 -5.32 -10.79
CA SER A 532 -6.74 -4.29 -10.77
C SER A 532 -6.16 -2.88 -10.71
N TYR A 533 -6.89 -1.86 -11.18
CA TYR A 533 -6.45 -0.45 -11.05
C TYR A 533 -6.22 -0.06 -9.59
N ARG A 534 -7.02 -0.57 -8.68
CA ARG A 534 -6.86 -0.35 -7.23
C ARG A 534 -5.47 -0.79 -6.75
N ARG A 535 -5.07 -1.99 -7.15
CA ARG A 535 -3.73 -2.51 -6.81
C ARG A 535 -2.59 -1.82 -7.57
N VAL A 536 -2.83 -1.39 -8.81
CA VAL A 536 -1.82 -0.57 -9.53
C VAL A 536 -1.51 0.70 -8.75
N LEU A 537 -2.53 1.36 -8.19
CA LEU A 537 -2.33 2.57 -7.39
C LEU A 537 -1.41 2.32 -6.17
N GLU A 538 -1.60 1.18 -5.49
CA GLU A 538 -0.73 0.77 -4.39
C GLU A 538 0.70 0.48 -4.87
N VAL A 539 0.85 -0.29 -5.95
CA VAL A 539 2.16 -0.61 -6.54
C VAL A 539 2.91 0.67 -6.92
N GLN A 540 2.24 1.61 -7.59
CA GLN A 540 2.85 2.90 -7.97
C GLN A 540 3.27 3.73 -6.75
N SER A 541 2.46 3.75 -5.69
CA SER A 541 2.83 4.42 -4.44
C SER A 541 4.07 3.78 -3.79
N ARG A 542 4.15 2.44 -3.78
CA ARG A 542 5.32 1.73 -3.25
C ARG A 542 6.56 1.90 -4.13
N LEU A 543 6.42 1.92 -5.46
CA LEU A 543 7.53 2.23 -6.38
C LEU A 543 8.04 3.67 -6.17
N LEU A 544 7.14 4.63 -5.92
CA LEU A 544 7.55 5.99 -5.52
C LEU A 544 8.38 5.97 -4.23
N ALA A 545 7.98 5.17 -3.23
CA ALA A 545 8.75 4.99 -2.01
C ALA A 545 10.15 4.38 -2.29
N ARG A 546 10.26 3.43 -3.23
CA ARG A 546 11.55 2.83 -3.63
C ARG A 546 12.47 3.83 -4.35
N VAL A 547 11.91 4.75 -5.13
CA VAL A 547 12.69 5.87 -5.72
C VAL A 547 13.21 6.79 -4.63
N ILE A 548 12.36 7.23 -3.73
CA ILE A 548 12.73 8.16 -2.63
C ILE A 548 13.75 7.51 -1.68
N SER A 549 13.63 6.20 -1.45
CA SER A 549 14.61 5.44 -0.66
C SER A 549 15.92 5.18 -1.40
N GLY A 550 16.03 5.52 -2.70
CA GLY A 550 17.22 5.32 -3.52
C GLY A 550 17.43 3.86 -3.95
N GLU A 551 16.41 3.02 -3.88
CA GLU A 551 16.49 1.63 -4.32
C GLU A 551 16.39 1.48 -5.83
N ILE A 552 15.58 2.30 -6.47
CA ILE A 552 15.44 2.44 -7.93
C ILE A 552 15.70 3.89 -8.34
N GLU A 553 16.27 4.08 -9.52
CA GLU A 553 16.75 5.41 -9.95
C GLU A 553 15.63 6.32 -10.42
N ARG A 554 14.66 5.77 -11.16
CA ARG A 554 13.60 6.54 -11.82
C ARG A 554 12.23 5.97 -11.48
N TYR A 555 11.27 6.87 -11.33
CA TYR A 555 9.88 6.50 -11.15
C TYR A 555 9.28 6.01 -12.48
N PRO A 556 8.84 4.75 -12.56
CA PRO A 556 8.23 4.20 -13.76
C PRO A 556 6.74 4.57 -13.80
N ALA A 557 6.40 5.68 -14.45
CA ALA A 557 5.01 6.11 -14.58
C ALA A 557 4.15 5.01 -15.22
N PHE A 558 2.95 4.85 -14.72
CA PHE A 558 2.01 3.85 -15.22
C PHE A 558 1.38 4.31 -16.53
N CYS A 559 1.75 3.71 -17.65
CA CYS A 559 1.24 4.01 -18.98
C CYS A 559 0.62 2.76 -19.61
N THR A 560 -0.66 2.82 -19.99
CA THR A 560 -1.31 1.73 -20.75
C THR A 560 -0.92 1.79 -22.23
N ARG A 561 -1.06 0.66 -22.94
CA ARG A 561 -0.78 0.55 -24.40
C ARG A 561 -1.99 0.89 -25.24
#